data_39e3ecbdea36998b6842b5fafcf8da78
#
_entry.id   39e3ecbdea36998b6842b5fafcf8da78
#
_cell.length_a   1.000
_cell.length_b   1.000
_cell.length_c   1.000
_cell.angle_alpha   90.00
_cell.angle_beta   90.00
_cell.angle_gamma   90.00
#
_symmetry.space_group_name_H-M   'P 1'
#
loop_
_entity.id
_entity.type
_entity.pdbx_description
1 polymer ?
#
loop_
_entity_poly.entity_id
_entity_poly.type
_entity_poly.pdbx_seq_one_letter_code
_entity_poly.pdbx_strand_id
1 'polypeptide(L)'
;MATVGTVAECLEQFAPCSLAADWDNVGLLVGDREWPVERVMTCLTVTPETVVEALEGRANLIVTHHPLPFHAIKTITADTIPGHLLLKLITAKIAVYSPHTAFDSARAGINQHLAIGLGLQEIAPLVTSNTAEPDVGVGRCGLLGEHFTLKDVVERVKGFLAINRLQVVGNDEQPVSRVAIACGSGGSLLPTAIENGCDCLVTGETPYHTCLEAAARGVALVLPGHFASERFALLSLADYLSDLLAGVTVWASRNEHDPVRRM
;
A
#
# COMPACT_ATOMS: atom_id res chain seq x y z
N MET A 1 6.84 -13.03 25.84
CA MET A 1 6.17 -13.65 24.67
C MET A 1 5.40 -12.52 24.00
N ALA A 2 5.53 -12.36 22.70
CA ALA A 2 4.81 -11.31 21.99
C ALA A 2 3.30 -11.61 21.99
N THR A 3 2.47 -10.57 21.99
CA THR A 3 1.02 -10.67 21.85
C THR A 3 0.56 -9.88 20.61
N VAL A 4 -0.66 -10.07 20.17
CA VAL A 4 -1.29 -9.25 19.12
C VAL A 4 -1.20 -7.77 19.50
N GLY A 5 -1.40 -7.42 20.78
CA GLY A 5 -1.27 -6.06 21.29
C GLY A 5 0.13 -5.50 21.10
N THR A 6 1.18 -6.28 21.42
CA THR A 6 2.57 -5.87 21.21
C THR A 6 2.87 -5.56 19.75
N VAL A 7 2.42 -6.43 18.81
CA VAL A 7 2.63 -6.20 17.36
C VAL A 7 1.82 -5.00 16.88
N ALA A 8 0.57 -4.85 17.35
CA ALA A 8 -0.26 -3.70 17.03
C ALA A 8 0.37 -2.37 17.49
N GLU A 9 1.01 -2.32 18.66
CA GLU A 9 1.73 -1.14 19.15
C GLU A 9 2.95 -0.80 18.27
N CYS A 10 3.69 -1.81 17.81
CA CYS A 10 4.78 -1.59 16.86
C CYS A 10 4.27 -1.01 15.53
N LEU A 11 3.17 -1.54 15.01
CA LEU A 11 2.54 -1.06 13.78
C LEU A 11 1.96 0.34 13.94
N GLU A 12 1.38 0.66 15.11
CA GLU A 12 0.87 1.99 15.44
C GLU A 12 2.00 3.02 15.53
N GLN A 13 3.18 2.65 16.03
CA GLN A 13 4.36 3.54 16.02
C GLN A 13 4.90 3.76 14.60
N PHE A 14 4.80 2.76 13.74
CA PHE A 14 5.27 2.82 12.36
C PHE A 14 4.31 3.59 11.44
N ALA A 15 3.02 3.33 11.56
CA ALA A 15 1.93 3.92 10.78
C ALA A 15 0.74 4.22 11.71
N PRO A 16 0.78 5.36 12.46
CA PRO A 16 -0.27 5.73 13.38
C PRO A 16 -1.65 5.76 12.74
N CYS A 17 -2.66 5.11 13.34
CA CYS A 17 -4.02 5.11 12.83
C CYS A 17 -4.61 6.53 12.67
N SER A 18 -4.09 7.52 13.38
CA SER A 18 -4.45 8.93 13.23
C SER A 18 -4.09 9.54 11.85
N LEU A 19 -3.25 8.85 11.06
CA LEU A 19 -2.90 9.24 9.69
C LEU A 19 -3.86 8.66 8.65
N ALA A 20 -4.76 7.79 9.05
CA ALA A 20 -5.74 7.20 8.15
C ALA A 20 -6.77 8.22 7.65
N ALA A 21 -7.34 7.94 6.48
CA ALA A 21 -8.48 8.69 5.98
C ALA A 21 -9.72 8.46 6.87
N ASP A 22 -10.55 9.48 7.04
CA ASP A 22 -11.72 9.46 7.95
C ASP A 22 -12.72 8.33 7.64
N TRP A 23 -12.78 7.87 6.39
CA TRP A 23 -13.68 6.81 5.95
C TRP A 23 -13.11 5.40 6.15
N ASP A 24 -11.84 5.29 6.53
CA ASP A 24 -11.10 4.03 6.50
C ASP A 24 -11.34 3.18 7.75
N ASN A 25 -11.03 1.88 7.63
CA ASN A 25 -11.13 0.91 8.71
C ASN A 25 -9.73 0.34 9.01
N VAL A 26 -9.02 0.95 9.94
CA VAL A 26 -7.62 0.61 10.26
C VAL A 26 -7.44 0.08 11.68
N GLY A 27 -6.31 -0.53 11.95
CA GLY A 27 -5.93 -1.07 13.25
C GLY A 27 -6.22 -2.56 13.38
N LEU A 28 -6.45 -3.01 14.62
CA LEU A 28 -6.82 -4.41 14.90
C LEU A 28 -8.30 -4.63 14.55
N LEU A 29 -8.55 -5.36 13.46
CA LEU A 29 -9.89 -5.56 12.90
C LEU A 29 -10.54 -6.88 13.36
N VAL A 30 -9.72 -7.89 13.63
CA VAL A 30 -10.16 -9.22 14.09
C VAL A 30 -9.19 -9.71 15.16
N GLY A 31 -9.72 -10.28 16.25
CA GLY A 31 -8.90 -10.92 17.27
C GLY A 31 -8.92 -10.22 18.61
N ASP A 32 -8.03 -10.64 19.47
CA ASP A 32 -7.87 -10.16 20.84
C ASP A 32 -6.41 -9.74 21.05
N ARG A 33 -6.19 -8.58 21.65
CA ARG A 33 -4.85 -8.03 21.94
C ARG A 33 -3.99 -8.94 22.81
N GLU A 34 -4.63 -9.75 23.66
CA GLU A 34 -3.95 -10.68 24.59
C GLU A 34 -3.55 -12.02 23.94
N TRP A 35 -3.97 -12.29 22.68
CA TRP A 35 -3.57 -13.53 22.03
C TRP A 35 -2.06 -13.58 21.81
N PRO A 36 -1.42 -14.74 22.13
CA PRO A 36 0.01 -14.90 21.91
C PRO A 36 0.34 -14.93 20.40
N VAL A 37 1.49 -14.33 20.06
CA VAL A 37 1.98 -14.28 18.68
C VAL A 37 3.37 -14.90 18.60
N GLU A 38 3.50 -15.95 17.79
CA GLU A 38 4.75 -16.60 17.43
C GLU A 38 5.01 -16.47 15.92
N ARG A 39 3.95 -16.28 15.13
CA ARG A 39 4.02 -16.31 13.66
C ARG A 39 3.11 -15.22 13.05
N VAL A 40 3.70 -14.35 12.24
CA VAL A 40 3.03 -13.23 11.57
C VAL A 40 3.20 -13.37 10.06
N MET A 41 2.10 -13.24 9.32
CA MET A 41 2.12 -13.16 7.85
C MET A 41 1.73 -11.74 7.41
N THR A 42 2.49 -11.15 6.49
CA THR A 42 2.06 -9.93 5.80
C THR A 42 1.46 -10.26 4.43
N CYS A 43 0.44 -9.53 4.00
CA CYS A 43 -0.15 -9.66 2.66
C CYS A 43 -0.79 -8.34 2.21
N LEU A 44 -1.01 -8.16 0.93
CA LEU A 44 -1.74 -7.01 0.41
C LEU A 44 -3.23 -7.13 0.76
N THR A 45 -3.82 -8.29 0.50
CA THR A 45 -5.25 -8.54 0.68
C THR A 45 -5.50 -9.90 1.31
N VAL A 46 -6.46 -9.96 2.26
CA VAL A 46 -6.94 -11.23 2.80
C VAL A 46 -7.88 -11.88 1.78
N THR A 47 -7.40 -12.92 1.11
CA THR A 47 -8.11 -13.73 0.11
C THR A 47 -8.27 -15.16 0.57
N PRO A 48 -9.06 -16.01 -0.12
CA PRO A 48 -9.12 -17.44 0.18
C PRO A 48 -7.74 -18.11 0.20
N GLU A 49 -6.85 -17.75 -0.74
CA GLU A 49 -5.50 -18.29 -0.89
C GLU A 49 -4.60 -17.87 0.27
N THR A 50 -4.62 -16.60 0.66
CA THR A 50 -3.82 -16.09 1.78
C THR A 50 -4.31 -16.63 3.13
N VAL A 51 -5.61 -16.87 3.29
CA VAL A 51 -6.15 -17.54 4.49
C VAL A 51 -5.69 -19.00 4.57
N VAL A 52 -5.68 -19.74 3.44
CA VAL A 52 -5.14 -21.11 3.41
C VAL A 52 -3.66 -21.09 3.79
N GLU A 53 -2.86 -20.20 3.22
CA GLU A 53 -1.44 -20.06 3.56
C GLU A 53 -1.23 -19.73 5.05
N ALA A 54 -2.02 -18.82 5.60
CA ALA A 54 -1.96 -18.46 7.02
C ALA A 54 -2.26 -19.65 7.94
N LEU A 55 -3.27 -20.47 7.59
CA LEU A 55 -3.63 -21.67 8.32
C LEU A 55 -2.51 -22.73 8.26
N GLU A 56 -2.00 -23.03 7.07
CA GLU A 56 -0.91 -23.98 6.86
C GLU A 56 0.38 -23.51 7.55
N GLY A 57 0.66 -22.21 7.46
CA GLY A 57 1.79 -21.56 8.12
C GLY A 57 1.60 -21.38 9.63
N ARG A 58 0.44 -21.73 10.19
CA ARG A 58 0.08 -21.54 11.61
C ARG A 58 0.30 -20.09 12.05
N ALA A 59 -0.11 -19.13 11.24
CA ALA A 59 -0.08 -17.73 11.63
C ALA A 59 -0.98 -17.48 12.84
N ASN A 60 -0.55 -16.59 13.73
CA ASN A 60 -1.36 -16.07 14.82
C ASN A 60 -1.94 -14.69 14.45
N LEU A 61 -1.27 -13.99 13.54
CA LEU A 61 -1.64 -12.65 13.09
C LEU A 61 -1.37 -12.52 11.58
N ILE A 62 -2.31 -11.93 10.87
CA ILE A 62 -2.13 -11.42 9.51
C ILE A 62 -2.06 -9.89 9.61
N VAL A 63 -0.99 -9.31 9.07
CA VAL A 63 -0.89 -7.87 8.82
C VAL A 63 -1.17 -7.65 7.33
N THR A 64 -2.31 -7.07 7.02
CA THR A 64 -2.76 -6.85 5.63
C THR A 64 -2.87 -5.37 5.33
N HIS A 65 -2.56 -4.96 4.08
CA HIS A 65 -2.79 -3.59 3.67
C HIS A 65 -4.29 -3.30 3.58
N HIS A 66 -5.01 -4.04 2.74
CA HIS A 66 -6.45 -3.86 2.59
C HIS A 66 -7.22 -4.44 3.77
N PRO A 67 -8.11 -3.66 4.41
CA PRO A 67 -8.83 -4.13 5.60
C PRO A 67 -9.86 -5.23 5.31
N LEU A 68 -9.99 -6.15 6.24
CA LEU A 68 -11.06 -7.14 6.25
C LEU A 68 -11.78 -7.09 7.61
N PRO A 69 -13.04 -6.61 7.67
CA PRO A 69 -13.84 -6.15 6.54
C PRO A 69 -13.48 -4.73 6.07
N PHE A 70 -13.60 -4.47 4.76
CA PHE A 70 -13.39 -3.14 4.19
C PHE A 70 -14.53 -2.17 4.57
N HIS A 71 -15.77 -2.64 4.49
CA HIS A 71 -16.95 -1.90 4.91
C HIS A 71 -17.59 -2.53 6.14
N ALA A 72 -18.32 -1.72 6.91
CA ALA A 72 -19.07 -2.21 8.05
C ALA A 72 -20.04 -3.32 7.64
N ILE A 73 -20.01 -4.44 8.36
CA ILE A 73 -20.84 -5.61 8.09
C ILE A 73 -21.89 -5.77 9.20
N LYS A 74 -23.08 -6.20 8.81
CA LYS A 74 -24.19 -6.45 9.74
C LYS A 74 -24.29 -7.92 10.18
N THR A 75 -23.77 -8.84 9.36
CA THR A 75 -23.84 -10.28 9.58
C THR A 75 -22.53 -10.94 9.17
N ILE A 76 -22.10 -11.96 9.91
CA ILE A 76 -20.96 -12.80 9.59
C ILE A 76 -21.48 -14.21 9.33
N THR A 77 -21.63 -14.56 8.06
CA THR A 77 -22.10 -15.87 7.60
C THR A 77 -21.20 -16.40 6.50
N ALA A 78 -21.26 -17.69 6.22
CA ALA A 78 -20.48 -18.31 5.15
C ALA A 78 -20.99 -17.99 3.73
N ASP A 79 -22.12 -17.29 3.61
CA ASP A 79 -22.76 -16.99 2.31
C ASP A 79 -22.05 -15.88 1.52
N THR A 80 -21.18 -15.11 2.19
CA THR A 80 -20.38 -14.07 1.58
C THR A 80 -18.89 -14.37 1.70
N ILE A 81 -18.07 -13.93 0.75
CA ILE A 81 -16.61 -14.14 0.83
C ILE A 81 -16.04 -13.53 2.11
N PRO A 82 -16.27 -12.24 2.45
CA PRO A 82 -15.74 -11.67 3.69
C PRO A 82 -16.21 -12.42 4.94
N GLY A 83 -17.50 -12.79 5.03
CA GLY A 83 -18.02 -13.52 6.17
C GLY A 83 -17.40 -14.91 6.31
N HIS A 84 -17.23 -15.63 5.20
CA HIS A 84 -16.56 -16.94 5.20
C HIS A 84 -15.10 -16.85 5.67
N LEU A 85 -14.33 -15.86 5.18
CA LEU A 85 -12.96 -15.65 5.59
C LEU A 85 -12.87 -15.28 7.08
N LEU A 86 -13.73 -14.36 7.55
CA LEU A 86 -13.81 -13.98 8.95
C LEU A 86 -14.09 -15.16 9.86
N LEU A 87 -15.08 -16.01 9.51
CA LEU A 87 -15.40 -17.22 10.28
C LEU A 87 -14.19 -18.16 10.38
N LYS A 88 -13.45 -18.37 9.29
CA LYS A 88 -12.22 -19.18 9.29
C LYS A 88 -11.16 -18.61 10.22
N LEU A 89 -10.88 -17.31 10.10
CA LEU A 89 -9.85 -16.63 10.89
C LEU A 89 -10.20 -16.63 12.39
N ILE A 90 -11.45 -16.29 12.74
CA ILE A 90 -11.92 -16.29 14.13
C ILE A 90 -11.86 -17.71 14.73
N THR A 91 -12.31 -18.71 13.99
CA THR A 91 -12.27 -20.11 14.45
C THR A 91 -10.85 -20.62 14.67
N ALA A 92 -9.91 -20.19 13.82
CA ALA A 92 -8.50 -20.55 13.93
C ALA A 92 -7.72 -19.68 14.93
N LYS A 93 -8.36 -18.66 15.54
CA LYS A 93 -7.71 -17.66 16.40
C LYS A 93 -6.57 -16.92 15.68
N ILE A 94 -6.78 -16.57 14.43
CA ILE A 94 -5.86 -15.72 13.65
C ILE A 94 -6.39 -14.30 13.70
N ALA A 95 -5.60 -13.38 14.27
CA ALA A 95 -5.92 -11.96 14.30
C ALA A 95 -5.65 -11.30 12.94
N VAL A 96 -6.31 -10.18 12.66
CA VAL A 96 -6.08 -9.35 11.47
C VAL A 96 -5.86 -7.91 11.89
N TYR A 97 -4.75 -7.35 11.47
CA TYR A 97 -4.42 -5.93 11.60
C TYR A 97 -4.23 -5.30 10.21
N SER A 98 -4.79 -4.11 9.99
CA SER A 98 -4.62 -3.37 8.75
C SER A 98 -4.22 -1.92 9.02
N PRO A 99 -3.04 -1.46 8.57
CA PRO A 99 -2.68 -0.06 8.63
C PRO A 99 -3.17 0.76 7.43
N HIS A 100 -3.57 0.14 6.32
CA HIS A 100 -4.15 0.68 5.08
C HIS A 100 -3.72 2.13 4.77
N THR A 101 -4.63 3.11 4.73
CA THR A 101 -4.31 4.51 4.38
C THR A 101 -3.41 5.20 5.39
N ALA A 102 -3.32 4.72 6.63
CA ALA A 102 -2.30 5.17 7.57
C ALA A 102 -0.88 4.80 7.09
N PHE A 103 -0.71 3.60 6.53
CA PHE A 103 0.56 3.17 5.93
C PHE A 103 0.89 3.93 4.66
N ASP A 104 -0.12 4.31 3.84
CA ASP A 104 0.09 5.19 2.68
C ASP A 104 0.65 6.56 3.09
N SER A 105 0.20 7.08 4.23
CA SER A 105 0.49 8.42 4.72
C SER A 105 1.73 8.50 5.63
N ALA A 106 2.18 7.36 6.17
CA ALA A 106 3.30 7.29 7.11
C ALA A 106 4.62 7.77 6.50
N ARG A 107 5.54 8.26 7.37
CA ARG A 107 6.87 8.74 6.99
C ARG A 107 7.68 7.68 6.21
N ALA A 108 7.63 6.42 6.64
CA ALA A 108 8.25 5.29 5.97
C ALA A 108 7.19 4.40 5.27
N GLY A 109 6.12 5.00 4.78
CA GLY A 109 5.00 4.30 4.17
C GLY A 109 5.23 3.90 2.71
N ILE A 110 4.20 3.32 2.08
CA ILE A 110 4.27 2.75 0.72
C ILE A 110 4.71 3.80 -0.29
N ASN A 111 4.08 5.00 -0.27
CA ASN A 111 4.39 6.08 -1.20
C ASN A 111 5.83 6.60 -1.04
N GLN A 112 6.33 6.66 0.20
CA GLN A 112 7.70 7.04 0.48
C GLN A 112 8.70 6.01 -0.05
N HIS A 113 8.42 4.72 0.13
CA HIS A 113 9.27 3.64 -0.40
C HIS A 113 9.35 3.67 -1.91
N LEU A 114 8.22 3.88 -2.60
CA LEU A 114 8.21 4.01 -4.06
C LEU A 114 9.00 5.25 -4.51
N ALA A 115 8.83 6.40 -3.83
CA ALA A 115 9.58 7.63 -4.14
C ALA A 115 11.09 7.43 -4.04
N ILE A 116 11.56 6.80 -2.96
CA ILE A 116 12.97 6.45 -2.77
C ILE A 116 13.43 5.47 -3.84
N GLY A 117 12.64 4.44 -4.12
CA GLY A 117 12.94 3.41 -5.12
C GLY A 117 13.05 3.97 -6.54
N LEU A 118 12.31 5.02 -6.87
CA LEU A 118 12.43 5.75 -8.14
C LEU A 118 13.59 6.75 -8.15
N GLY A 119 14.29 6.95 -7.02
CA GLY A 119 15.41 7.87 -6.90
C GLY A 119 15.00 9.34 -6.89
N LEU A 120 13.80 9.65 -6.38
CA LEU A 120 13.35 11.02 -6.20
C LEU A 120 14.17 11.71 -5.11
N GLN A 121 14.42 12.99 -5.28
CA GLN A 121 15.05 13.89 -4.33
C GLN A 121 14.02 14.86 -3.76
N GLU A 122 14.33 15.50 -2.62
CA GLU A 122 13.45 16.49 -1.96
C GLU A 122 12.02 15.95 -1.77
N ILE A 123 11.91 14.68 -1.34
CA ILE A 123 10.63 14.00 -1.19
C ILE A 123 9.83 14.64 -0.07
N ALA A 124 8.59 15.05 -0.38
CA ALA A 124 7.63 15.61 0.56
C ALA A 124 6.24 14.98 0.35
N PRO A 125 5.34 15.02 1.35
CA PRO A 125 3.94 14.65 1.15
C PRO A 125 3.30 15.50 0.04
N LEU A 126 2.50 14.87 -0.81
CA LEU A 126 1.72 15.57 -1.84
C LEU A 126 0.58 16.38 -1.20
N VAL A 127 -0.05 15.83 -0.17
CA VAL A 127 -0.99 16.52 0.72
C VAL A 127 -0.45 16.36 2.14
N THR A 128 -0.09 17.47 2.78
CA THR A 128 0.37 17.45 4.17
C THR A 128 -0.78 17.14 5.11
N SER A 129 -0.55 16.27 6.09
CA SER A 129 -1.51 16.09 7.18
C SER A 129 -1.51 17.32 8.09
N ASN A 130 -2.64 17.57 8.79
CA ASN A 130 -2.72 18.63 9.80
C ASN A 130 -1.93 18.33 11.08
N THR A 131 -1.03 17.36 11.07
CA THR A 131 -0.17 17.02 12.20
C THR A 131 1.03 17.99 12.27
N ALA A 132 1.65 18.08 13.43
CA ALA A 132 2.89 18.85 13.60
C ALA A 132 4.10 18.22 12.90
N GLU A 133 3.92 17.10 12.21
CA GLU A 133 4.97 16.35 11.52
C GLU A 133 4.94 16.64 10.01
N PRO A 134 5.94 17.33 9.46
CA PRO A 134 5.94 17.74 8.05
C PRO A 134 6.14 16.58 7.06
N ASP A 135 6.65 15.43 7.53
CA ASP A 135 7.01 14.29 6.69
C ASP A 135 5.88 13.24 6.56
N VAL A 136 4.70 13.51 7.13
CA VAL A 136 3.54 12.63 7.05
C VAL A 136 2.42 13.27 6.24
N GLY A 137 1.69 12.46 5.48
CA GLY A 137 0.59 12.92 4.63
C GLY A 137 0.38 12.05 3.41
N VAL A 138 -0.68 12.34 2.67
CA VAL A 138 -1.15 11.52 1.56
C VAL A 138 -0.26 11.69 0.33
N GLY A 139 0.14 10.57 -0.27
CA GLY A 139 1.01 10.56 -1.43
C GLY A 139 2.41 11.13 -1.15
N ARG A 140 3.22 11.22 -2.18
CA ARG A 140 4.53 11.89 -2.14
C ARG A 140 4.75 12.67 -3.43
N CYS A 141 5.56 13.71 -3.38
CA CYS A 141 6.12 14.33 -4.56
C CYS A 141 7.62 14.56 -4.34
N GLY A 142 8.38 14.60 -5.43
CA GLY A 142 9.82 14.83 -5.38
C GLY A 142 10.38 15.15 -6.75
N LEU A 143 11.66 15.49 -6.80
CA LEU A 143 12.37 15.89 -7.99
C LEU A 143 13.15 14.71 -8.57
N LEU A 144 13.16 14.60 -9.88
CA LEU A 144 14.17 13.87 -10.64
C LEU A 144 15.32 14.82 -11.00
N GLY A 145 16.48 14.26 -11.32
CA GLY A 145 17.58 15.05 -11.87
C GLY A 145 17.24 15.68 -13.22
N GLU A 146 18.18 16.44 -13.78
CA GLU A 146 18.02 17.06 -15.09
C GLU A 146 17.95 16.00 -16.22
N HIS A 147 17.23 16.34 -17.30
CA HIS A 147 17.13 15.56 -18.55
C HIS A 147 16.39 14.21 -18.47
N PHE A 148 15.49 14.03 -17.50
CA PHE A 148 14.60 12.86 -17.49
C PHE A 148 13.40 13.06 -18.41
N THR A 149 12.99 11.97 -19.06
CA THR A 149 11.77 11.86 -19.88
C THR A 149 10.74 10.93 -19.23
N LEU A 150 9.52 10.93 -19.73
CA LEU A 150 8.49 9.98 -19.30
C LEU A 150 8.95 8.52 -19.46
N LYS A 151 9.65 8.22 -20.55
CA LYS A 151 10.24 6.90 -20.79
C LYS A 151 11.18 6.48 -19.68
N ASP A 152 12.03 7.38 -19.18
CA ASP A 152 12.95 7.08 -18.08
C ASP A 152 12.21 6.79 -16.77
N VAL A 153 11.13 7.53 -16.49
CA VAL A 153 10.24 7.25 -15.34
C VAL A 153 9.61 5.88 -15.48
N VAL A 154 9.07 5.53 -16.66
CA VAL A 154 8.48 4.23 -16.96
C VAL A 154 9.48 3.10 -16.71
N GLU A 155 10.70 3.21 -17.21
CA GLU A 155 11.72 2.17 -17.01
C GLU A 155 12.15 2.05 -15.53
N ARG A 156 12.23 3.16 -14.79
CA ARG A 156 12.49 3.13 -13.34
C ARG A 156 11.36 2.42 -12.58
N VAL A 157 10.09 2.74 -12.88
CA VAL A 157 8.94 2.08 -12.28
C VAL A 157 8.95 0.58 -12.58
N LYS A 158 9.18 0.18 -13.83
CA LYS A 158 9.30 -1.23 -14.21
C LYS A 158 10.44 -1.93 -13.47
N GLY A 159 11.60 -1.30 -13.40
CA GLY A 159 12.78 -1.87 -12.73
C GLY A 159 12.56 -2.06 -11.23
N PHE A 160 12.03 -1.03 -10.54
CA PHE A 160 11.79 -1.10 -9.11
C PHE A 160 10.70 -2.10 -8.72
N LEU A 161 9.57 -2.09 -9.46
CA LEU A 161 8.45 -2.99 -9.19
C LEU A 161 8.61 -4.39 -9.79
N ALA A 162 9.70 -4.64 -10.53
CA ALA A 162 9.99 -5.88 -11.24
C ALA A 162 8.84 -6.32 -12.18
N ILE A 163 8.25 -5.36 -12.92
CA ILE A 163 7.17 -5.59 -13.88
C ILE A 163 7.61 -5.27 -15.31
N ASN A 164 7.00 -5.97 -16.28
CA ASN A 164 7.34 -5.79 -17.69
C ASN A 164 6.35 -4.89 -18.46
N ARG A 165 5.15 -4.68 -17.91
CA ARG A 165 4.06 -3.96 -18.58
C ARG A 165 3.35 -3.04 -17.61
N LEU A 166 3.02 -1.86 -18.07
CA LEU A 166 2.19 -0.86 -17.40
C LEU A 166 1.44 -0.02 -18.45
N GLN A 167 0.50 0.81 -18.02
CA GLN A 167 -0.19 1.75 -18.88
C GLN A 167 0.40 3.15 -18.70
N VAL A 168 0.36 3.95 -19.75
CA VAL A 168 0.94 5.30 -19.77
C VAL A 168 -0.03 6.27 -20.43
N VAL A 169 -0.09 7.50 -19.92
CA VAL A 169 -0.67 8.66 -20.58
C VAL A 169 0.45 9.68 -20.73
N GLY A 170 0.66 10.16 -21.95
CA GLY A 170 1.73 11.10 -22.29
C GLY A 170 2.61 10.61 -23.44
N ASN A 171 3.62 11.39 -23.80
CA ASN A 171 4.58 11.06 -24.84
C ASN A 171 5.91 10.62 -24.22
N ASP A 172 6.53 9.57 -24.74
CA ASP A 172 7.77 9.00 -24.22
C ASP A 172 8.89 10.05 -24.02
N GLU A 173 9.01 11.02 -24.94
CA GLU A 173 10.02 12.09 -24.90
C GLU A 173 9.57 13.31 -24.07
N GLN A 174 8.39 13.28 -23.44
CA GLN A 174 7.91 14.37 -22.58
C GLN A 174 8.89 14.56 -21.41
N PRO A 175 9.42 15.80 -21.20
CA PRO A 175 10.27 16.08 -20.05
C PRO A 175 9.53 15.85 -18.73
N VAL A 176 10.21 15.24 -17.76
CA VAL A 176 9.69 15.03 -16.41
C VAL A 176 10.78 15.42 -15.41
N SER A 177 10.49 16.43 -14.61
CA SER A 177 11.38 16.91 -13.54
C SER A 177 10.77 16.69 -12.14
N ARG A 178 9.44 16.79 -12.01
CA ARG A 178 8.75 16.62 -10.73
C ARG A 178 7.70 15.52 -10.84
N VAL A 179 7.78 14.53 -9.96
CA VAL A 179 6.91 13.35 -9.96
C VAL A 179 6.08 13.31 -8.69
N ALA A 180 4.77 13.13 -8.85
CA ALA A 180 3.87 12.75 -7.78
C ALA A 180 3.71 11.23 -7.72
N ILE A 181 3.51 10.68 -6.52
CA ILE A 181 3.28 9.26 -6.26
C ILE A 181 2.06 9.09 -5.37
N ALA A 182 1.16 8.24 -5.81
CA ALA A 182 -0.02 7.81 -5.05
C ALA A 182 -0.33 6.35 -5.41
N CYS A 183 0.18 5.40 -4.62
CA CYS A 183 -0.03 3.96 -4.85
C CYS A 183 -1.51 3.58 -4.85
N GLY A 184 -1.84 2.41 -5.36
CA GLY A 184 -3.23 1.93 -5.43
C GLY A 184 -4.10 2.77 -6.37
N SER A 185 -5.28 3.15 -5.92
CA SER A 185 -6.26 3.94 -6.69
C SER A 185 -6.15 5.44 -6.42
N GLY A 186 -4.95 6.01 -6.62
CA GLY A 186 -4.60 7.40 -6.29
C GLY A 186 -4.96 8.45 -7.33
N GLY A 187 -5.73 8.11 -8.37
CA GLY A 187 -6.08 9.05 -9.46
C GLY A 187 -6.81 10.32 -9.03
N SER A 188 -7.51 10.29 -7.90
CA SER A 188 -8.15 11.48 -7.31
C SER A 188 -7.17 12.57 -6.87
N LEU A 189 -5.88 12.25 -6.75
CA LEU A 189 -4.82 13.20 -6.41
C LEU A 189 -4.23 13.93 -7.63
N LEU A 190 -4.71 13.65 -8.85
CA LEU A 190 -4.25 14.35 -10.05
C LEU A 190 -4.37 15.89 -9.94
N PRO A 191 -5.49 16.48 -9.49
CA PRO A 191 -5.57 17.94 -9.33
C PRO A 191 -4.49 18.49 -8.39
N THR A 192 -4.27 17.81 -7.26
CA THR A 192 -3.24 18.22 -6.29
C THR A 192 -1.82 18.07 -6.86
N ALA A 193 -1.57 17.02 -7.65
CA ALA A 193 -0.29 16.86 -8.34
C ALA A 193 -0.04 18.03 -9.31
N ILE A 194 -1.06 18.45 -10.06
CA ILE A 194 -1.00 19.62 -10.95
C ILE A 194 -0.70 20.90 -10.17
N GLU A 195 -1.44 21.15 -9.07
CA GLU A 195 -1.24 22.32 -8.21
C GLU A 195 0.16 22.38 -7.59
N ASN A 196 0.78 21.21 -7.31
CA ASN A 196 2.16 21.12 -6.84
C ASN A 196 3.19 21.16 -7.98
N GLY A 197 2.78 21.44 -9.23
CA GLY A 197 3.66 21.56 -10.39
C GLY A 197 4.33 20.25 -10.81
N CYS A 198 3.65 19.11 -10.59
CA CYS A 198 4.16 17.81 -11.01
C CYS A 198 3.91 17.59 -12.50
N ASP A 199 4.92 17.08 -13.21
CA ASP A 199 4.87 16.73 -14.64
C ASP A 199 4.30 15.34 -14.87
N CYS A 200 4.36 14.49 -13.84
CA CYS A 200 3.95 13.08 -13.89
C CYS A 200 3.32 12.66 -12.55
N LEU A 201 2.26 11.85 -12.63
CA LEU A 201 1.70 11.12 -11.50
C LEU A 201 1.88 9.61 -11.72
N VAL A 202 2.57 8.94 -10.79
CA VAL A 202 2.65 7.48 -10.71
C VAL A 202 1.58 7.02 -9.74
N THR A 203 0.60 6.24 -10.23
CA THR A 203 -0.50 5.68 -9.42
C THR A 203 -0.85 4.30 -9.93
N GLY A 204 -1.33 3.39 -9.08
CA GLY A 204 -1.62 2.01 -9.48
C GLY A 204 -2.63 1.94 -10.61
N GLU A 205 -3.75 2.62 -10.44
CA GLU A 205 -4.85 2.68 -11.41
C GLU A 205 -5.67 3.95 -11.26
N THR A 206 -6.42 4.30 -12.31
CA THR A 206 -7.33 5.45 -12.30
C THR A 206 -8.44 5.28 -13.33
N PRO A 207 -9.62 5.94 -13.14
CA PRO A 207 -10.67 5.95 -14.16
C PRO A 207 -10.23 6.60 -15.48
N TYR A 208 -10.84 6.16 -16.58
CA TYR A 208 -10.56 6.68 -17.92
C TYR A 208 -10.67 8.21 -18.03
N HIS A 209 -11.66 8.82 -17.38
CA HIS A 209 -11.84 10.27 -17.42
C HIS A 209 -10.68 11.02 -16.78
N THR A 210 -10.06 10.47 -15.74
CA THR A 210 -8.83 11.04 -15.14
C THR A 210 -7.66 11.00 -16.13
N CYS A 211 -7.56 9.93 -16.94
CA CYS A 211 -6.57 9.84 -18.01
C CYS A 211 -6.77 10.94 -19.07
N LEU A 212 -8.03 11.21 -19.46
CA LEU A 212 -8.35 12.31 -20.38
C LEU A 212 -8.01 13.68 -19.81
N GLU A 213 -8.29 13.90 -18.52
CA GLU A 213 -7.93 15.15 -17.83
C GLU A 213 -6.42 15.34 -17.78
N ALA A 214 -5.66 14.31 -17.39
CA ALA A 214 -4.20 14.35 -17.35
C ALA A 214 -3.62 14.71 -18.73
N ALA A 215 -4.08 14.03 -19.79
CA ALA A 215 -3.69 14.32 -21.18
C ALA A 215 -3.99 15.76 -21.58
N ALA A 216 -5.18 16.29 -21.25
CA ALA A 216 -5.59 17.65 -21.56
C ALA A 216 -4.78 18.71 -20.80
N ARG A 217 -4.29 18.35 -19.59
CA ARG A 217 -3.44 19.21 -18.75
C ARG A 217 -1.95 19.09 -19.06
N GLY A 218 -1.55 18.15 -19.93
CA GLY A 218 -0.15 17.88 -20.24
C GLY A 218 0.63 17.18 -19.13
N VAL A 219 -0.05 16.56 -18.17
CA VAL A 219 0.55 15.77 -17.08
C VAL A 219 0.55 14.31 -17.47
N ALA A 220 1.70 13.66 -17.38
CA ALA A 220 1.83 12.24 -17.66
C ALA A 220 1.25 11.38 -16.53
N LEU A 221 0.74 10.18 -16.88
CA LEU A 221 0.40 9.14 -15.91
C LEU A 221 1.20 7.88 -16.19
N VAL A 222 1.69 7.26 -15.11
CA VAL A 222 2.32 5.93 -15.15
C VAL A 222 1.51 5.01 -14.25
N LEU A 223 0.90 3.97 -14.84
CA LEU A 223 -0.09 3.10 -14.18
C LEU A 223 0.41 1.65 -14.14
N PRO A 224 1.21 1.28 -13.12
CA PRO A 224 1.77 -0.08 -12.98
C PRO A 224 0.73 -1.14 -12.61
N GLY A 225 -0.44 -0.73 -12.13
CA GLY A 225 -1.48 -1.57 -11.57
C GLY A 225 -1.53 -1.50 -10.05
N HIS A 226 -2.72 -1.70 -9.49
CA HIS A 226 -2.98 -1.63 -8.07
C HIS A 226 -2.03 -2.54 -7.28
N PHE A 227 -2.11 -3.84 -7.56
CA PHE A 227 -1.28 -4.86 -6.90
C PHE A 227 0.22 -4.53 -6.95
N ALA A 228 0.75 -4.19 -8.13
CA ALA A 228 2.17 -3.94 -8.29
C ALA A 228 2.64 -2.70 -7.53
N SER A 229 1.79 -1.65 -7.48
CA SER A 229 2.14 -0.39 -6.80
C SER A 229 2.16 -0.48 -5.27
N GLU A 230 1.62 -1.56 -4.67
CA GLU A 230 1.49 -1.69 -3.21
C GLU A 230 2.15 -2.95 -2.65
N ARG A 231 2.10 -4.06 -3.40
CA ARG A 231 2.55 -5.37 -2.90
C ARG A 231 4.01 -5.39 -2.42
N PHE A 232 4.88 -4.66 -3.09
CA PHE A 232 6.31 -4.59 -2.73
C PHE A 232 6.53 -4.10 -1.29
N ALA A 233 5.68 -3.20 -0.80
CA ALA A 233 5.82 -2.63 0.54
C ALA A 233 5.50 -3.64 1.65
N LEU A 234 4.69 -4.68 1.36
CA LEU A 234 4.38 -5.74 2.32
C LEU A 234 5.56 -6.71 2.50
N LEU A 235 6.45 -6.82 1.50
CA LEU A 235 7.73 -7.52 1.65
C LEU A 235 8.62 -6.77 2.65
N SER A 236 8.79 -5.46 2.42
CA SER A 236 9.60 -4.59 3.30
C SER A 236 9.02 -4.52 4.72
N LEU A 237 7.68 -4.53 4.86
CA LEU A 237 7.03 -4.56 6.16
C LEU A 237 7.29 -5.89 6.90
N ALA A 238 7.34 -7.02 6.17
CA ALA A 238 7.69 -8.30 6.78
C ALA A 238 9.13 -8.30 7.30
N ASP A 239 10.08 -7.77 6.54
CA ASP A 239 11.48 -7.62 6.94
C ASP A 239 11.59 -6.72 8.18
N TYR A 240 10.95 -5.54 8.17
CA TYR A 240 10.89 -4.62 9.29
C TYR A 240 10.36 -5.27 10.58
N LEU A 241 9.23 -5.99 10.48
CA LEU A 241 8.65 -6.69 11.63
C LEU A 241 9.53 -7.86 12.10
N SER A 242 10.21 -8.54 11.19
CA SER A 242 11.15 -9.62 11.53
C SER A 242 12.33 -9.12 12.35
N ASP A 243 12.87 -7.94 12.01
CA ASP A 243 13.98 -7.31 12.72
C ASP A 243 13.55 -6.81 14.11
N LEU A 244 12.30 -6.33 14.22
CA LEU A 244 11.79 -5.73 15.46
C LEU A 244 11.30 -6.78 16.48
N LEU A 245 10.72 -7.88 16.02
CA LEU A 245 10.01 -8.86 16.84
C LEU A 245 10.89 -10.10 17.13
N ALA A 246 11.81 -9.98 18.06
CA ALA A 246 12.69 -11.09 18.43
C ALA A 246 11.91 -12.33 18.86
N GLY A 247 12.20 -13.47 18.23
CA GLY A 247 11.56 -14.77 18.51
C GLY A 247 10.20 -14.97 17.85
N VAL A 248 9.74 -14.04 17.01
CA VAL A 248 8.55 -14.18 16.16
C VAL A 248 8.98 -14.52 14.74
N THR A 249 8.37 -15.51 14.13
CA THR A 249 8.57 -15.80 12.70
C THR A 249 7.70 -14.89 11.87
N VAL A 250 8.29 -14.07 11.01
CA VAL A 250 7.54 -13.19 10.10
C VAL A 250 7.81 -13.56 8.66
N TRP A 251 6.79 -13.57 7.81
CA TRP A 251 6.95 -13.76 6.36
C TRP A 251 5.88 -12.97 5.58
N ALA A 252 6.24 -12.56 4.37
CA ALA A 252 5.28 -12.06 3.41
C ALA A 252 4.59 -13.23 2.68
N SER A 253 3.28 -13.14 2.43
CA SER A 253 2.53 -14.17 1.70
C SER A 253 3.22 -14.54 0.38
N ARG A 254 3.28 -15.83 0.08
CA ARG A 254 3.89 -16.39 -1.13
C ARG A 254 2.83 -16.79 -2.18
N ASN A 255 1.58 -16.93 -1.74
CA ASN A 255 0.47 -17.38 -2.58
C ASN A 255 -0.38 -16.24 -3.11
N GLU A 256 -0.05 -15.01 -2.69
CA GLU A 256 -0.72 -13.80 -3.15
C GLU A 256 -0.29 -13.44 -4.58
N HIS A 257 -1.23 -13.17 -5.45
CA HIS A 257 -0.98 -12.81 -6.85
C HIS A 257 -1.98 -11.77 -7.36
N ASP A 258 -1.57 -11.03 -8.39
CA ASP A 258 -2.47 -10.08 -9.07
C ASP A 258 -3.56 -10.84 -9.83
N PRO A 259 -4.85 -10.66 -9.52
CA PRO A 259 -5.92 -11.28 -10.29
C PRO A 259 -6.04 -10.69 -11.71
N VAL A 260 -5.49 -9.49 -11.94
CA VAL A 260 -5.52 -8.80 -13.23
C VAL A 260 -4.31 -9.21 -14.06
N ARG A 261 -4.53 -10.05 -15.07
CA ARG A 261 -3.47 -10.46 -16.00
C ARG A 261 -3.38 -9.50 -17.17
N ARG A 262 -2.17 -9.05 -17.50
CA ARG A 262 -1.87 -8.26 -18.69
C ARG A 262 -1.25 -9.18 -19.75
N MET A 263 -1.98 -9.39 -20.84
CA MET A 263 -1.59 -10.28 -21.94
C MET A 263 -0.82 -9.51 -23.02
#